data_2e61e4d3ded071bf0fd787560ec55f0e
#
_entry.id   2e61e4d3ded071bf0fd787560ec55f0e
#
_cell.length_a   1.000
_cell.length_b   1.000
_cell.length_c   1.000
_cell.angle_alpha   90.00
_cell.angle_beta   90.00
_cell.angle_gamma   90.00
#
_symmetry.space_group_name_H-M   'P 1'
#
loop_
_entity.id
_entity.type
_entity.pdbx_description
1 polymer ?
#
loop_
_entity_poly.entity_id
_entity_poly.type
_entity_poly.pdbx_seq_one_letter_code
_entity_poly.pdbx_strand_id
1 'polypeptide(L)'
;GIRLSTTTASGKAQKNAITLCTDSKMGEEAYRISVDKKGIVITGGSAKGVFYGIQTLRKSMPVGEQTDCIELSPVRIDDQPRFGYRGMMLDCSRHFFTVDFIKKYLDLMAMHNMNVFHWHLTDDQGWRFPVPGWPKLTEVGNCRIPAGDGGIDAATGTPVPYCGFYTEAQ
;
A
#
# COMPACT_ATOMS: atom_id res chain seq x y z
N GLY A 1 -12.88 1.38 16.29
CA GLY A 1 -11.44 1.06 16.21
C GLY A 1 -10.64 1.91 17.18
N ILE A 2 -9.50 1.41 17.62
CA ILE A 2 -8.61 2.12 18.55
C ILE A 2 -8.07 3.38 17.90
N ARG A 3 -8.22 4.52 18.56
CA ARG A 3 -7.64 5.79 18.10
C ARG A 3 -6.26 5.98 18.75
N LEU A 4 -5.25 6.26 17.94
CA LEU A 4 -3.91 6.59 18.40
C LEU A 4 -3.66 8.09 18.21
N SER A 5 -3.11 8.75 19.23
CA SER A 5 -2.57 10.09 19.10
C SER A 5 -1.06 10.00 18.88
N THR A 6 -0.51 10.89 18.06
CA THR A 6 0.93 10.97 17.81
C THR A 6 1.54 12.13 18.59
N THR A 7 2.70 11.90 19.19
CA THR A 7 3.49 12.93 19.86
C THR A 7 4.97 12.68 19.59
N THR A 8 5.77 13.72 19.60
CA THR A 8 7.23 13.58 19.52
C THR A 8 7.76 13.26 20.91
N ALA A 9 8.41 12.09 21.05
CA ALA A 9 8.95 11.64 22.32
C ALA A 9 10.49 11.57 22.30
N SER A 10 11.10 11.72 23.45
CA SER A 10 12.56 11.65 23.65
C SER A 10 13.09 10.21 23.74
N GLY A 11 12.75 9.34 22.79
CA GLY A 11 13.41 8.02 22.59
C GLY A 11 13.29 6.97 23.70
N LYS A 12 12.53 7.19 24.77
CA LYS A 12 12.29 6.21 25.84
C LYS A 12 10.90 5.57 25.68
N ALA A 13 10.84 4.25 25.85
CA ALA A 13 9.58 3.50 25.89
C ALA A 13 8.64 4.11 26.95
N GLN A 14 7.41 4.38 26.57
CA GLN A 14 6.35 4.87 27.46
C GLN A 14 5.28 3.79 27.62
N LYS A 15 4.73 3.68 28.83
CA LYS A 15 3.67 2.72 29.12
C LYS A 15 2.43 3.02 28.25
N ASN A 16 1.85 1.97 27.70
CA ASN A 16 0.70 2.03 26.80
C ASN A 16 0.94 2.87 25.53
N ALA A 17 2.18 2.91 25.06
CA ALA A 17 2.55 3.63 23.85
C ALA A 17 3.29 2.71 22.87
N ILE A 18 3.22 3.06 21.59
CA ILE A 18 4.08 2.50 20.54
C ILE A 18 5.17 3.54 20.27
N THR A 19 6.41 3.19 20.57
CA THR A 19 7.58 4.05 20.34
C THR A 19 8.23 3.64 19.01
N LEU A 20 8.43 4.59 18.12
CA LEU A 20 9.12 4.40 16.85
C LEU A 20 10.49 5.06 16.91
N CYS A 21 11.53 4.34 16.54
CA CYS A 21 12.90 4.86 16.51
C CYS A 21 13.71 4.23 15.37
N THR A 22 14.86 4.82 15.09
CA THR A 22 15.80 4.33 14.08
C THR A 22 17.14 4.02 14.72
N ASP A 23 17.83 2.98 14.20
CA ASP A 23 19.19 2.61 14.55
C ASP A 23 19.97 2.35 13.25
N SER A 24 20.84 3.28 12.88
CA SER A 24 21.63 3.22 11.65
C SER A 24 22.64 2.07 11.58
N LYS A 25 22.80 1.31 12.66
CA LYS A 25 23.63 0.08 12.69
C LYS A 25 22.88 -1.13 12.12
N MET A 26 21.57 -1.04 11.98
CA MET A 26 20.75 -2.07 11.35
C MET A 26 20.73 -1.88 9.82
N GLY A 27 20.43 -2.94 9.07
CA GLY A 27 20.17 -2.84 7.63
C GLY A 27 19.01 -1.87 7.34
N GLU A 28 19.03 -1.17 6.22
CA GLU A 28 18.09 -0.09 5.88
C GLU A 28 16.62 -0.50 6.05
N GLU A 29 16.25 -1.70 5.62
CA GLU A 29 14.88 -2.24 5.71
C GLU A 29 14.68 -3.21 6.90
N ALA A 30 15.74 -3.45 7.69
CA ALA A 30 15.65 -4.29 8.88
C ALA A 30 14.86 -3.58 9.99
N TYR A 31 14.18 -4.38 10.82
CA TYR A 31 13.46 -3.86 11.96
C TYR A 31 13.47 -4.83 13.14
N ARG A 32 13.23 -4.27 14.32
CA ARG A 32 13.03 -4.98 15.58
C ARG A 32 11.74 -4.50 16.21
N ILE A 33 10.92 -5.42 16.69
CA ILE A 33 9.77 -5.14 17.55
C ILE A 33 10.04 -5.73 18.91
N SER A 34 9.87 -4.95 19.95
CA SER A 34 9.92 -5.39 21.36
C SER A 34 8.60 -5.04 22.03
N VAL A 35 7.91 -6.05 22.54
CA VAL A 35 6.70 -5.91 23.34
C VAL A 35 7.01 -6.38 24.75
N ASP A 36 6.85 -5.50 25.73
CA ASP A 36 7.02 -5.82 27.14
C ASP A 36 6.03 -5.03 28.02
N LYS A 37 6.13 -5.17 29.35
CA LYS A 37 5.27 -4.45 30.32
C LYS A 37 5.41 -2.92 30.25
N LYS A 38 6.43 -2.40 29.56
CA LYS A 38 6.66 -0.95 29.43
C LYS A 38 6.00 -0.39 28.18
N GLY A 39 5.66 -1.22 27.20
CA GLY A 39 5.03 -0.82 25.96
C GLY A 39 5.58 -1.54 24.74
N ILE A 40 5.38 -0.95 23.58
CA ILE A 40 5.84 -1.47 22.29
C ILE A 40 6.91 -0.54 21.75
N VAL A 41 8.06 -1.10 21.35
CA VAL A 41 9.12 -0.35 20.68
C VAL A 41 9.37 -0.99 19.31
N ILE A 42 9.29 -0.17 18.26
CA ILE A 42 9.67 -0.55 16.90
C ILE A 42 10.93 0.22 16.54
N THR A 43 12.01 -0.48 16.30
CA THR A 43 13.29 0.09 15.86
C THR A 43 13.56 -0.38 14.44
N GLY A 44 13.77 0.54 13.49
CA GLY A 44 14.16 0.24 12.12
C GLY A 44 15.56 0.75 11.79
N GLY A 45 16.23 0.15 10.81
CA GLY A 45 17.50 0.68 10.30
C GLY A 45 17.33 2.04 9.62
N SER A 46 16.12 2.29 9.12
CA SER A 46 15.66 3.57 8.57
C SER A 46 14.15 3.70 8.75
N ALA A 47 13.56 4.77 8.21
CA ALA A 47 12.10 4.92 8.15
C ALA A 47 11.41 3.76 7.42
N LYS A 48 12.06 3.14 6.42
CA LYS A 48 11.54 1.95 5.73
C LYS A 48 11.43 0.76 6.67
N GLY A 49 12.47 0.49 7.46
CA GLY A 49 12.45 -0.59 8.47
C GLY A 49 11.36 -0.35 9.51
N VAL A 50 11.22 0.87 10.03
CA VAL A 50 10.12 1.22 10.93
C VAL A 50 8.76 0.96 10.29
N PHE A 51 8.58 1.33 9.03
CA PHE A 51 7.35 1.09 8.28
C PHE A 51 7.01 -0.41 8.22
N TYR A 52 7.97 -1.28 7.91
CA TYR A 52 7.75 -2.73 7.87
C TYR A 52 7.47 -3.32 9.26
N GLY A 53 8.11 -2.79 10.28
CA GLY A 53 7.81 -3.14 11.67
C GLY A 53 6.36 -2.78 12.05
N ILE A 54 5.85 -1.63 11.63
CA ILE A 54 4.45 -1.25 11.81
C ILE A 54 3.53 -2.23 11.09
N GLN A 55 3.84 -2.63 9.84
CA GLN A 55 3.01 -3.60 9.11
C GLN A 55 2.99 -4.97 9.79
N THR A 56 4.10 -5.40 10.37
CA THR A 56 4.18 -6.65 11.13
C THR A 56 3.36 -6.57 12.42
N LEU A 57 3.47 -5.47 13.17
CA LEU A 57 2.61 -5.25 14.34
C LEU A 57 1.13 -5.24 13.95
N ARG A 58 0.76 -4.56 12.87
CA ARG A 58 -0.62 -4.49 12.36
C ARG A 58 -1.17 -5.89 12.02
N LYS A 59 -0.35 -6.76 11.39
CA LYS A 59 -0.74 -8.15 11.08
C LYS A 59 -0.88 -9.03 12.31
N SER A 60 -0.24 -8.69 13.42
CA SER A 60 -0.33 -9.41 14.69
C SER A 60 -1.58 -9.05 15.51
N MET A 61 -2.34 -8.07 15.07
CA MET A 61 -3.57 -7.67 15.75
C MET A 61 -4.74 -8.59 15.39
N PRO A 62 -5.66 -8.87 16.33
CA PRO A 62 -6.85 -9.68 16.06
C PRO A 62 -7.70 -9.05 14.94
N VAL A 63 -8.26 -9.90 14.08
CA VAL A 63 -9.13 -9.49 12.98
C VAL A 63 -10.57 -9.72 13.38
N GLY A 64 -11.44 -8.73 13.17
CA GLY A 64 -12.90 -8.89 13.29
C GLY A 64 -13.51 -8.56 14.63
N GLU A 65 -12.73 -8.32 15.69
CA GLU A 65 -13.24 -7.88 16.97
C GLU A 65 -13.14 -6.36 17.12
N GLN A 66 -14.24 -5.72 17.48
CA GLN A 66 -14.21 -4.34 17.94
C GLN A 66 -13.88 -4.33 19.43
N THR A 67 -12.61 -4.12 19.76
CA THR A 67 -12.13 -4.01 21.14
C THR A 67 -11.60 -2.61 21.39
N ASP A 68 -11.77 -2.11 22.61
CA ASP A 68 -11.20 -0.83 23.04
C ASP A 68 -9.73 -0.96 23.46
N CYS A 69 -9.25 -2.19 23.62
CA CYS A 69 -7.86 -2.48 23.92
C CYS A 69 -7.39 -3.75 23.18
N ILE A 70 -6.09 -3.82 22.94
CA ILE A 70 -5.42 -5.00 22.40
C ILE A 70 -4.37 -5.44 23.39
N GLU A 71 -4.44 -6.70 23.80
CA GLU A 71 -3.40 -7.33 24.61
C GLU A 71 -2.45 -8.11 23.73
N LEU A 72 -1.17 -7.82 23.85
CA LEU A 72 -0.11 -8.53 23.15
C LEU A 72 0.78 -9.23 24.16
N SER A 73 1.06 -10.49 23.92
CA SER A 73 2.05 -11.22 24.71
C SER A 73 3.44 -10.60 24.54
N PRO A 74 4.28 -10.61 25.60
CA PRO A 74 5.67 -10.17 25.48
C PRO A 74 6.38 -10.95 24.38
N VAL A 75 6.98 -10.24 23.42
CA VAL A 75 7.65 -10.83 22.28
C VAL A 75 8.78 -9.92 21.79
N ARG A 76 9.81 -10.51 21.22
CA ARG A 76 10.83 -9.82 20.45
C ARG A 76 10.90 -10.44 19.05
N ILE A 77 10.80 -9.58 18.05
CA ILE A 77 10.92 -9.92 16.64
C ILE A 77 12.10 -9.13 16.09
N ASP A 78 13.06 -9.82 15.50
CA ASP A 78 14.13 -9.23 14.67
C ASP A 78 13.93 -9.78 13.26
N ASP A 79 13.74 -8.91 12.27
CA ASP A 79 13.43 -9.32 10.90
C ASP A 79 13.97 -8.34 9.87
N GLN A 80 14.17 -8.83 8.65
CA GLN A 80 14.57 -8.05 7.49
C GLN A 80 14.11 -8.72 6.19
N PRO A 81 13.85 -7.95 5.13
CA PRO A 81 13.50 -8.53 3.84
C PRO A 81 14.63 -9.42 3.30
N ARG A 82 14.24 -10.56 2.75
CA ARG A 82 15.17 -11.48 2.07
C ARG A 82 15.58 -11.00 0.68
N PHE A 83 14.65 -10.28 -0.02
CA PHE A 83 14.85 -9.77 -1.37
C PHE A 83 14.76 -8.25 -1.36
N GLY A 84 15.67 -7.57 -2.07
CA GLY A 84 15.64 -6.12 -2.24
C GLY A 84 14.49 -5.64 -3.13
N TYR A 85 14.10 -6.43 -4.14
CA TYR A 85 12.97 -6.15 -5.01
C TYR A 85 11.76 -7.01 -4.62
N ARG A 86 10.66 -6.37 -4.27
CA ARG A 86 9.39 -7.01 -3.92
C ARG A 86 8.26 -6.24 -4.59
N GLY A 87 8.10 -6.48 -5.89
CA GLY A 87 7.22 -5.70 -6.74
C GLY A 87 5.95 -6.41 -7.13
N MET A 88 4.94 -5.60 -7.44
CA MET A 88 3.73 -6.00 -8.14
C MET A 88 3.45 -5.06 -9.30
N MET A 89 2.79 -5.57 -10.33
CA MET A 89 2.37 -4.80 -11.50
C MET A 89 0.84 -4.81 -11.59
N LEU A 90 0.28 -3.68 -11.99
CA LEU A 90 -1.13 -3.56 -12.33
C LEU A 90 -1.26 -2.92 -13.71
N ASP A 91 -1.88 -3.66 -14.64
CA ASP A 91 -2.18 -3.19 -15.98
C ASP A 91 -3.47 -2.38 -16.00
N CYS A 92 -3.33 -1.05 -15.95
CA CYS A 92 -4.43 -0.11 -16.08
C CYS A 92 -4.71 0.30 -17.52
N SER A 93 -3.82 -0.05 -18.45
CA SER A 93 -3.99 0.22 -19.87
C SER A 93 -5.10 -0.66 -20.45
N ARG A 94 -5.03 -1.98 -20.27
CA ARG A 94 -6.04 -2.91 -20.76
C ARG A 94 -7.32 -2.86 -19.95
N HIS A 95 -7.26 -2.53 -18.67
CA HIS A 95 -8.41 -2.38 -17.81
C HIS A 95 -8.23 -1.19 -16.88
N PHE A 96 -9.07 -0.15 -17.03
CA PHE A 96 -9.00 1.01 -16.16
C PHE A 96 -9.52 0.69 -14.75
N PHE A 97 -8.73 1.01 -13.74
CA PHE A 97 -9.12 0.91 -12.33
C PHE A 97 -9.27 2.30 -11.71
N THR A 98 -10.24 2.45 -10.82
CA THR A 98 -10.47 3.72 -10.12
C THR A 98 -9.31 4.04 -9.17
N VAL A 99 -9.15 5.32 -8.83
CA VAL A 99 -8.13 5.78 -7.85
C VAL A 99 -8.31 5.09 -6.50
N ASP A 100 -9.55 4.86 -6.05
CA ASP A 100 -9.83 4.18 -4.79
C ASP A 100 -9.37 2.71 -4.82
N PHE A 101 -9.53 2.04 -5.96
CA PHE A 101 -8.98 0.71 -6.14
C PHE A 101 -7.45 0.71 -6.06
N ILE A 102 -6.78 1.67 -6.74
CA ILE A 102 -5.31 1.80 -6.69
C ILE A 102 -4.84 2.04 -5.25
N LYS A 103 -5.47 2.94 -4.51
CA LYS A 103 -5.14 3.18 -3.09
C LYS A 103 -5.27 1.90 -2.26
N LYS A 104 -6.35 1.15 -2.43
CA LYS A 104 -6.54 -0.14 -1.75
C LYS A 104 -5.48 -1.16 -2.15
N TYR A 105 -5.09 -1.20 -3.43
CA TYR A 105 -4.03 -2.07 -3.93
C TYR A 105 -2.68 -1.73 -3.28
N LEU A 106 -2.34 -0.43 -3.16
CA LEU A 106 -1.13 0.03 -2.48
C LEU A 106 -1.14 -0.30 -0.99
N ASP A 107 -2.29 -0.18 -0.31
CA ASP A 107 -2.44 -0.58 1.09
C ASP A 107 -2.18 -2.08 1.29
N LEU A 108 -2.66 -2.93 0.37
CA LEU A 108 -2.38 -4.36 0.39
C LEU A 108 -0.91 -4.66 0.10
N MET A 109 -0.29 -3.98 -0.86
CA MET A 109 1.15 -4.08 -1.11
C MET A 109 1.96 -3.73 0.15
N ALA A 110 1.61 -2.62 0.80
CA ALA A 110 2.24 -2.20 2.06
C ALA A 110 2.10 -3.25 3.15
N MET A 111 0.91 -3.82 3.33
CA MET A 111 0.64 -4.88 4.30
C MET A 111 1.49 -6.14 4.05
N HIS A 112 1.81 -6.43 2.79
CA HIS A 112 2.66 -7.55 2.38
C HIS A 112 4.14 -7.19 2.24
N ASN A 113 4.57 -6.02 2.74
CA ASN A 113 5.95 -5.53 2.70
C ASN A 113 6.52 -5.42 1.28
N MET A 114 5.67 -5.17 0.29
CA MET A 114 6.09 -4.86 -1.07
C MET A 114 6.68 -3.45 -1.13
N ASN A 115 7.67 -3.22 -2.02
CA ASN A 115 8.37 -1.94 -2.11
C ASN A 115 8.40 -1.32 -3.50
N VAL A 116 7.90 -2.03 -4.53
CA VAL A 116 7.87 -1.54 -5.91
C VAL A 116 6.49 -1.76 -6.51
N PHE A 117 5.89 -0.68 -6.98
CA PHE A 117 4.65 -0.73 -7.75
C PHE A 117 4.94 -0.38 -9.21
N HIS A 118 4.79 -1.34 -10.11
CA HIS A 118 4.80 -1.10 -11.54
C HIS A 118 3.37 -0.75 -12.00
N TRP A 119 3.10 0.53 -12.12
CA TRP A 119 1.83 1.03 -12.59
C TRP A 119 1.87 1.14 -14.12
N HIS A 120 1.30 0.17 -14.83
CA HIS A 120 1.27 0.13 -16.29
C HIS A 120 0.10 0.98 -16.81
N LEU A 121 0.42 2.22 -17.19
CA LEU A 121 -0.57 3.25 -17.48
C LEU A 121 -0.88 3.40 -18.97
N THR A 122 0.05 3.02 -19.85
CA THR A 122 0.02 3.41 -21.25
C THR A 122 0.41 2.25 -22.16
N ASP A 123 -0.45 1.95 -23.11
CA ASP A 123 -0.24 0.96 -24.16
C ASP A 123 -1.16 1.29 -25.35
N ASP A 124 -1.09 0.52 -26.44
CA ASP A 124 -1.93 0.67 -27.63
C ASP A 124 -3.42 0.48 -27.35
N GLN A 125 -3.79 -0.37 -26.36
CA GLN A 125 -5.19 -0.62 -26.02
C GLN A 125 -5.81 0.44 -25.13
N GLY A 126 -5.03 1.31 -24.49
CA GLY A 126 -5.55 2.36 -23.65
C GLY A 126 -4.45 3.25 -23.06
N TRP A 127 -4.71 4.53 -23.04
CA TRP A 127 -3.81 5.54 -22.53
C TRP A 127 -4.41 6.24 -21.32
N ARG A 128 -3.77 6.13 -20.16
CA ARG A 128 -4.35 6.53 -18.86
C ARG A 128 -3.68 7.72 -18.20
N PHE A 129 -2.75 8.40 -18.91
CA PHE A 129 -2.01 9.52 -18.35
C PHE A 129 -1.92 10.68 -19.35
N PRO A 130 -2.21 11.95 -18.94
CA PRO A 130 -2.15 13.10 -19.83
C PRO A 130 -0.70 13.42 -20.19
N VAL A 131 -0.49 13.80 -21.46
CA VAL A 131 0.80 14.26 -21.96
C VAL A 131 0.62 15.65 -22.52
N PRO A 132 1.33 16.69 -21.99
CA PRO A 132 1.26 18.04 -22.50
C PRO A 132 1.55 18.10 -24.01
N GLY A 133 0.70 18.81 -24.76
CA GLY A 133 0.79 18.88 -26.23
C GLY A 133 0.12 17.74 -27.00
N TRP A 134 -0.36 16.69 -26.31
CA TRP A 134 -0.97 15.51 -26.93
C TRP A 134 -2.34 15.19 -26.33
N PRO A 135 -3.34 16.12 -26.38
CA PRO A 135 -4.62 15.92 -25.68
C PRO A 135 -5.38 14.70 -26.15
N LYS A 136 -5.27 14.32 -27.43
CA LYS A 136 -5.96 13.14 -27.99
C LYS A 136 -5.60 11.82 -27.30
N LEU A 137 -4.46 11.75 -26.63
CA LEU A 137 -4.08 10.55 -25.88
C LEU A 137 -5.07 10.25 -24.74
N THR A 138 -5.63 11.29 -24.11
CA THR A 138 -6.63 11.15 -23.05
C THR A 138 -8.06 11.54 -23.49
N GLU A 139 -8.25 12.18 -24.62
CA GLU A 139 -9.59 12.44 -25.17
C GLU A 139 -10.15 11.24 -25.94
N VAL A 140 -9.30 10.54 -26.68
CA VAL A 140 -9.66 9.40 -27.52
C VAL A 140 -9.06 8.10 -26.99
N GLY A 141 -7.75 8.12 -26.65
CA GLY A 141 -7.02 6.94 -26.23
C GLY A 141 -7.39 6.39 -24.84
N ASN A 142 -8.20 7.13 -24.08
CA ASN A 142 -8.65 6.70 -22.76
C ASN A 142 -9.79 5.66 -22.80
N CYS A 143 -10.38 5.42 -23.98
CA CYS A 143 -11.54 4.54 -24.14
C CYS A 143 -11.18 3.32 -24.98
N ARG A 144 -11.67 2.17 -24.56
CA ARG A 144 -11.63 0.96 -25.36
C ARG A 144 -12.84 0.07 -25.08
N ILE A 145 -13.16 -0.80 -26.02
CA ILE A 145 -14.09 -1.90 -25.81
C ILE A 145 -13.25 -3.12 -25.46
N PRO A 146 -13.39 -3.73 -24.26
CA PRO A 146 -12.68 -4.95 -23.90
C PRO A 146 -13.01 -6.07 -24.88
N ALA A 147 -12.06 -6.96 -25.11
CA ALA A 147 -12.30 -8.18 -25.89
C ALA A 147 -13.13 -9.19 -25.08
N GLY A 148 -13.91 -10.01 -25.79
CA GLY A 148 -14.76 -11.05 -25.20
C GLY A 148 -16.01 -10.51 -24.52
N ASP A 149 -16.64 -11.34 -23.71
CA ASP A 149 -17.95 -11.08 -23.09
C ASP A 149 -17.95 -9.90 -22.11
N GLY A 150 -16.79 -9.57 -21.54
CA GLY A 150 -16.63 -8.41 -20.65
C GLY A 150 -16.80 -7.03 -21.34
N GLY A 151 -16.80 -7.00 -22.68
CA GLY A 151 -17.03 -5.79 -23.47
C GLY A 151 -18.44 -5.65 -24.01
N ILE A 152 -19.37 -6.52 -23.61
CA ILE A 152 -20.74 -6.56 -24.13
C ILE A 152 -21.70 -6.47 -22.93
N ASP A 153 -22.67 -5.56 -23.04
CA ASP A 153 -23.79 -5.50 -22.10
C ASP A 153 -24.67 -6.75 -22.26
N ALA A 154 -24.82 -7.53 -21.20
CA ALA A 154 -25.56 -8.79 -21.24
C ALA A 154 -27.06 -8.64 -21.53
N ALA A 155 -27.66 -7.48 -21.25
CA ALA A 155 -29.07 -7.22 -21.46
C ALA A 155 -29.36 -6.72 -22.88
N THR A 156 -28.45 -5.95 -23.46
CA THR A 156 -28.66 -5.27 -24.75
C THR A 156 -27.85 -5.86 -25.89
N GLY A 157 -26.80 -6.66 -25.59
CA GLY A 157 -25.84 -7.16 -26.57
C GLY A 157 -24.97 -6.08 -27.20
N THR A 158 -24.93 -4.87 -26.64
CA THR A 158 -24.18 -3.74 -27.19
C THR A 158 -22.78 -3.65 -26.56
N PRO A 159 -21.76 -3.20 -27.35
CA PRO A 159 -20.43 -2.94 -26.81
C PRO A 159 -20.44 -1.87 -25.73
N VAL A 160 -19.78 -2.13 -24.60
CA VAL A 160 -19.61 -1.19 -23.49
C VAL A 160 -18.16 -0.72 -23.44
N PRO A 161 -17.89 0.57 -23.74
CA PRO A 161 -16.55 1.10 -23.68
C PRO A 161 -16.06 1.23 -22.24
N TYR A 162 -14.82 0.89 -22.01
CA TYR A 162 -14.10 1.10 -20.74
C TYR A 162 -13.23 2.35 -20.87
N CYS A 163 -13.62 3.41 -20.20
CA CYS A 163 -12.98 4.72 -20.33
C CYS A 163 -12.46 5.20 -18.99
N GLY A 164 -11.36 5.95 -19.02
CA GLY A 164 -10.80 6.63 -17.86
C GLY A 164 -9.32 6.93 -17.99
N PHE A 165 -8.86 7.92 -17.28
CA PHE A 165 -7.46 8.27 -17.14
C PHE A 165 -7.23 8.92 -15.77
N TYR A 166 -5.98 8.99 -15.34
CA TYR A 166 -5.58 9.62 -14.09
C TYR A 166 -5.06 11.02 -14.35
N THR A 167 -5.31 11.94 -13.46
CA THR A 167 -4.76 13.31 -13.52
C THR A 167 -3.44 13.37 -12.76
N GLU A 168 -2.63 14.41 -13.04
CA GLU A 168 -1.38 14.65 -12.29
C GLU A 168 -1.61 14.90 -10.79
N ALA A 169 -2.81 15.37 -10.41
CA ALA A 169 -3.17 15.64 -9.03
C ALA A 169 -3.61 14.40 -8.24
N GLN A 170 -3.88 13.30 -8.91
CA GLN A 170 -4.28 12.01 -8.30
C GLN A 170 -3.09 11.13 -8.01
#